data_6ef3adfef663ef2d36f3a374aeac6212
#
_entry.id   6ef3adfef663ef2d36f3a374aeac6212
#
_cell.length_a   1.000
_cell.length_b   1.000
_cell.length_c   1.000
_cell.angle_alpha   90.00
_cell.angle_beta   90.00
_cell.angle_gamma   90.00
#
_symmetry.space_group_name_H-M   'P 1'
#
loop_
_entity.id
_entity.type
_entity.pdbx_description
1 polymer ?
#
loop_
_entity_poly.entity_id
_entity_poly.type
_entity_poly.pdbx_seq_one_letter_code
_entity_poly.pdbx_strand_id
1 'polypeptide(L)'
;MSNEKTNVAEFVSELQAGVFEQQIATAINSVAGATVEHGRGGEVVIKLKFKHIPNTAQVNIEHSLSFKKPTKRGSSSEDLTYDTPMYVGKGGKVTIFPQDQMDMLNPQAKA
;
A
#
# COMPACT_ATOMS: atom_id res chain seq x y z
N MET A 1 -0.20 -24.65 -6.94
CA MET A 1 -1.40 -23.89 -7.13
C MET A 1 -1.11 -22.54 -7.67
N SER A 2 -1.65 -22.32 -8.80
CA SER A 2 -1.38 -21.07 -9.48
C SER A 2 -2.25 -19.93 -9.02
N ASN A 3 -3.13 -20.17 -8.04
CA ASN A 3 -4.10 -19.16 -7.63
C ASN A 3 -3.74 -18.46 -6.35
N GLU A 4 -2.47 -18.36 -6.10
CA GLU A 4 -2.01 -17.64 -4.94
C GLU A 4 -2.37 -16.17 -5.04
N LYS A 5 -2.98 -15.67 -4.00
CA LYS A 5 -3.34 -14.26 -3.97
C LYS A 5 -2.17 -13.43 -3.44
N THR A 6 -2.18 -12.16 -3.78
CA THR A 6 -1.22 -11.23 -3.22
C THR A 6 -1.42 -11.18 -1.71
N ASN A 7 -0.34 -11.26 -0.97
CA ASN A 7 -0.38 -11.11 0.49
C ASN A 7 -0.50 -9.62 0.79
N VAL A 8 -1.67 -9.19 1.23
CA VAL A 8 -1.94 -7.77 1.39
C VAL A 8 -1.05 -7.13 2.45
N ALA A 9 -0.84 -7.82 3.57
CA ALA A 9 0.00 -7.27 4.62
C ALA A 9 1.43 -7.05 4.13
N GLU A 10 1.97 -8.04 3.43
CA GLU A 10 3.31 -7.93 2.87
C GLU A 10 3.37 -6.85 1.80
N PHE A 11 2.36 -6.80 0.94
CA PHE A 11 2.28 -5.80 -0.12
C PHE A 11 2.34 -4.39 0.46
N VAL A 12 1.51 -4.11 1.45
CA VAL A 12 1.47 -2.78 2.04
C VAL A 12 2.79 -2.45 2.73
N SER A 13 3.41 -3.46 3.36
CA SER A 13 4.67 -3.23 4.06
C SER A 13 5.83 -2.94 3.11
N GLU A 14 5.67 -3.26 1.83
CA GLU A 14 6.71 -3.03 0.84
C GLU A 14 6.54 -1.72 0.08
N LEU A 15 5.39 -1.11 0.17
CA LEU A 15 5.17 0.16 -0.51
C LEU A 15 6.05 1.23 0.11
N GLN A 16 6.83 1.90 -0.73
CA GLN A 16 7.74 2.95 -0.31
C GLN A 16 8.66 2.47 0.81
N ALA A 17 9.14 1.23 0.69
CA ALA A 17 10.07 0.62 1.65
C ALA A 17 9.55 0.69 3.10
N GLY A 18 8.26 0.51 3.28
CA GLY A 18 7.65 0.48 4.60
C GLY A 18 7.17 1.82 5.11
N VAL A 19 7.48 2.90 4.42
CA VAL A 19 7.08 4.23 4.88
C VAL A 19 5.57 4.41 4.79
N PHE A 20 4.96 3.88 3.72
CA PHE A 20 3.52 4.04 3.51
C PHE A 20 2.72 3.39 4.64
N GLU A 21 3.16 2.21 5.07
CA GLU A 21 2.49 1.51 6.17
C GLU A 21 2.51 2.35 7.45
N GLN A 22 3.64 2.98 7.73
CA GLN A 22 3.76 3.84 8.91
C GLN A 22 2.87 5.08 8.79
N GLN A 23 2.76 5.62 7.59
CA GLN A 23 1.89 6.77 7.37
C GLN A 23 0.43 6.40 7.56
N ILE A 24 0.02 5.21 7.12
CA ILE A 24 -1.34 4.74 7.33
C ILE A 24 -1.62 4.62 8.83
N ALA A 25 -0.69 4.03 9.58
CA ALA A 25 -0.86 3.86 11.01
C ALA A 25 -1.03 5.22 11.71
N THR A 26 -0.20 6.19 11.33
CA THR A 26 -0.28 7.52 11.91
C THR A 26 -1.62 8.18 11.57
N ALA A 27 -2.08 8.03 10.33
CA ALA A 27 -3.35 8.61 9.91
C ALA A 27 -4.51 7.99 10.69
N ILE A 28 -4.50 6.68 10.86
CA ILE A 28 -5.56 6.00 11.59
C ILE A 28 -5.61 6.50 13.04
N ASN A 29 -4.45 6.59 13.69
CA ASN A 29 -4.40 7.08 15.06
C ASN A 29 -4.92 8.52 15.16
N SER A 30 -4.51 9.36 14.22
CA SER A 30 -4.87 10.76 14.23
C SER A 30 -6.37 10.96 14.04
N VAL A 31 -6.93 10.25 13.04
CA VAL A 31 -8.35 10.39 12.74
C VAL A 31 -9.20 9.77 13.85
N ALA A 32 -8.82 8.60 14.33
CA ALA A 32 -9.58 7.94 15.39
C ALA A 32 -9.62 8.79 16.68
N GLY A 33 -8.46 9.32 17.05
CA GLY A 33 -8.39 10.16 18.23
C GLY A 33 -9.22 11.42 18.11
N ALA A 34 -9.14 12.08 16.94
CA ALA A 34 -9.90 13.31 16.73
C ALA A 34 -11.40 13.04 16.69
N THR A 35 -11.79 11.89 16.14
CA THR A 35 -13.20 11.50 16.07
C THR A 35 -13.78 11.36 17.48
N VAL A 36 -13.03 10.70 18.35
CA VAL A 36 -13.48 10.54 19.73
C VAL A 36 -13.48 11.88 20.46
N GLU A 37 -12.45 12.65 20.26
CA GLU A 37 -12.31 13.93 20.97
C GLU A 37 -13.42 14.91 20.60
N HIS A 38 -13.76 15.00 19.33
CA HIS A 38 -14.71 16.00 18.85
C HIS A 38 -16.11 15.47 18.60
N GLY A 39 -16.31 14.16 18.70
CA GLY A 39 -17.62 13.56 18.51
C GLY A 39 -18.17 13.67 17.10
N ARG A 40 -17.31 13.86 16.11
CA ARG A 40 -17.70 13.95 14.72
C ARG A 40 -16.86 13.00 13.90
N GLY A 41 -17.39 12.59 12.74
CA GLY A 41 -16.74 11.59 11.91
C GLY A 41 -15.48 12.10 11.23
N GLY A 42 -14.58 11.16 10.96
CA GLY A 42 -13.40 11.39 10.17
C GLY A 42 -13.29 10.31 9.12
N GLU A 43 -12.21 10.35 8.34
CA GLU A 43 -12.11 9.47 7.19
C GLU A 43 -10.65 9.23 6.82
N VAL A 44 -10.32 7.99 6.46
CA VAL A 44 -9.02 7.64 5.90
C VAL A 44 -9.30 6.93 4.58
N VAL A 45 -8.69 7.42 3.50
CA VAL A 45 -8.88 6.86 2.18
C VAL A 45 -7.53 6.44 1.62
N ILE A 46 -7.44 5.20 1.18
CA ILE A 46 -6.24 4.67 0.54
C ILE A 46 -6.62 4.35 -0.90
N LYS A 47 -5.85 4.90 -1.84
CA LYS A 47 -6.11 4.70 -3.25
C LYS A 47 -4.88 4.10 -3.89
N LEU A 48 -5.08 3.06 -4.68
CA LEU A 48 -4.00 2.40 -5.40
C LEU A 48 -4.31 2.49 -6.89
N LYS A 49 -3.40 3.10 -7.64
CA LYS A 49 -3.52 3.18 -9.09
C LYS A 49 -2.40 2.39 -9.71
N PHE A 50 -2.73 1.53 -10.65
CA PHE A 50 -1.77 0.65 -11.30
C PHE A 50 -1.53 1.12 -12.72
N LYS A 51 -0.26 1.35 -13.06
CA LYS A 51 0.11 1.78 -14.39
C LYS A 51 1.17 0.83 -14.93
N HIS A 52 0.91 0.27 -16.10
CA HIS A 52 1.85 -0.68 -16.69
C HIS A 52 3.14 0.03 -17.12
N ILE A 53 4.27 -0.56 -16.80
CA ILE A 53 5.56 -0.08 -17.27
C ILE A 53 5.83 -0.82 -18.58
N PRO A 54 5.88 -0.10 -19.73
CA PRO A 54 5.94 -0.76 -21.03
C PRO A 54 7.11 -1.72 -21.16
N ASN A 55 6.87 -2.81 -21.87
CA ASN A 55 7.86 -3.84 -22.19
C ASN A 55 8.38 -4.58 -20.96
N THR A 56 7.60 -4.61 -19.90
CA THR A 56 7.98 -5.34 -18.68
C THR A 56 6.77 -6.01 -18.11
N ALA A 57 7.00 -6.89 -17.14
CA ALA A 57 5.94 -7.45 -16.32
C ALA A 57 5.84 -6.69 -15.00
N GLN A 58 5.99 -5.37 -15.08
CA GLN A 58 5.96 -4.51 -13.91
C GLN A 58 4.84 -3.50 -14.00
N VAL A 59 4.38 -3.08 -12.85
CA VAL A 59 3.44 -1.96 -12.77
C VAL A 59 4.02 -0.93 -11.80
N ASN A 60 3.74 0.32 -12.10
CA ASN A 60 4.03 1.40 -11.16
C ASN A 60 2.77 1.62 -10.35
N ILE A 61 2.88 1.47 -9.06
CA ILE A 61 1.73 1.62 -8.18
C ILE A 61 1.80 2.98 -7.53
N GLU A 62 0.86 3.83 -7.91
CA GLU A 62 0.72 5.14 -7.29
C GLU A 62 -0.19 4.96 -6.09
N HIS A 63 0.38 5.07 -4.89
CA HIS A 63 -0.38 4.87 -3.68
C HIS A 63 -0.60 6.20 -2.99
N SER A 64 -1.86 6.50 -2.75
CA SER A 64 -2.27 7.74 -2.13
C SER A 64 -2.93 7.49 -0.80
N LEU A 65 -2.63 8.34 0.14
CA LEU A 65 -3.24 8.31 1.45
C LEU A 65 -3.84 9.69 1.68
N SER A 66 -5.14 9.70 1.92
CA SER A 66 -5.88 10.92 2.17
C SER A 66 -6.59 10.74 3.49
N PHE A 67 -6.49 11.72 4.36
CA PHE A 67 -7.27 11.60 5.58
C PHE A 67 -7.81 12.94 6.02
N LYS A 68 -8.96 12.88 6.66
CA LYS A 68 -9.70 14.04 7.11
C LYS A 68 -10.12 13.79 8.53
N LYS A 69 -9.74 14.69 9.41
CA LYS A 69 -10.10 14.56 10.81
C LYS A 69 -10.88 15.76 11.27
N PRO A 70 -11.83 15.58 12.20
CA PRO A 70 -12.55 16.72 12.73
C PRO A 70 -11.64 17.56 13.62
N THR A 71 -11.88 18.85 13.61
CA THR A 71 -11.20 19.78 14.51
C THR A 71 -12.25 20.48 15.32
N LYS A 72 -11.81 21.40 16.19
CA LYS A 72 -12.74 22.09 17.05
C LYS A 72 -13.84 22.81 16.27
N ARG A 73 -13.50 23.39 15.11
CA ARG A 73 -14.45 24.20 14.36
C ARG A 73 -14.66 23.73 12.93
N GLY A 74 -14.12 22.62 12.53
CA GLY A 74 -14.25 22.18 11.16
C GLY A 74 -13.54 20.88 10.95
N SER A 75 -12.67 20.84 9.94
CA SER A 75 -11.91 19.64 9.65
C SER A 75 -10.55 20.01 9.09
N SER A 76 -9.63 19.07 9.20
CA SER A 76 -8.28 19.20 8.67
C SER A 76 -8.05 18.01 7.73
N SER A 77 -7.52 18.28 6.54
CA SER A 77 -7.27 17.24 5.54
C SER A 77 -5.82 17.22 5.13
N GLU A 78 -5.34 16.03 4.78
CA GLU A 78 -3.98 15.87 4.32
C GLU A 78 -3.93 14.78 3.25
N ASP A 79 -3.13 14.99 2.21
CA ASP A 79 -2.98 14.05 1.11
C ASP A 79 -1.51 13.75 0.90
N LEU A 80 -1.19 12.46 0.73
CA LEU A 80 0.16 12.02 0.44
C LEU A 80 0.09 11.07 -0.75
N THR A 81 0.98 11.24 -1.72
CA THR A 81 1.00 10.40 -2.91
C THR A 81 2.43 10.05 -3.27
N TYR A 82 2.69 8.76 -3.45
CA TYR A 82 4.01 8.25 -3.81
C TYR A 82 3.85 7.09 -4.78
N ASP A 83 4.96 6.71 -5.40
CA ASP A 83 5.01 5.63 -6.38
C ASP A 83 5.92 4.52 -5.91
N THR A 84 5.55 3.28 -6.21
CA THR A 84 6.40 2.13 -5.97
C THR A 84 6.23 1.17 -7.13
N PRO A 85 7.31 0.84 -7.86
CA PRO A 85 7.21 -0.16 -8.91
C PRO A 85 7.24 -1.56 -8.31
N MET A 86 6.46 -2.45 -8.88
CA MET A 86 6.41 -3.83 -8.43
C MET A 86 6.25 -4.76 -9.60
N TYR A 87 6.60 -6.02 -9.40
CA TYR A 87 6.50 -7.04 -10.42
C TYR A 87 5.16 -7.76 -10.32
N VAL A 88 4.65 -8.16 -11.48
CA VAL A 88 3.40 -8.90 -11.54
C VAL A 88 3.72 -10.29 -12.05
N GLY A 89 3.46 -11.28 -11.24
CA GLY A 89 3.72 -12.66 -11.59
C GLY A 89 2.47 -13.37 -12.05
N LYS A 90 2.54 -14.69 -12.02
CA LYS A 90 1.46 -15.54 -12.47
C LYS A 90 0.18 -15.25 -11.68
N GLY A 91 -0.92 -15.17 -12.40
CA GLY A 91 -2.19 -14.92 -11.77
C GLY A 91 -2.38 -13.52 -11.27
N GLY A 92 -1.44 -12.61 -11.57
CA GLY A 92 -1.54 -11.24 -11.14
C GLY A 92 -0.95 -10.97 -9.77
N LYS A 93 -0.22 -11.94 -9.22
CA LYS A 93 0.38 -11.74 -7.90
C LYS A 93 1.45 -10.65 -7.95
N VAL A 94 1.34 -9.69 -7.05
CA VAL A 94 2.24 -8.53 -7.02
C VAL A 94 3.31 -8.74 -5.96
N THR A 95 4.59 -8.57 -6.36
CA THR A 95 5.72 -8.74 -5.44
C THR A 95 6.76 -7.67 -5.72
N ILE A 96 7.63 -7.41 -4.73
CA ILE A 96 8.68 -6.41 -4.89
C ILE A 96 9.83 -6.94 -5.74
N PHE A 97 9.99 -8.26 -5.83
CA PHE A 97 11.00 -8.91 -6.66
C PHE A 97 10.33 -9.79 -7.69
N PRO A 98 10.95 -10.00 -8.87
CA PRO A 98 10.39 -10.93 -9.84
C PRO A 98 10.36 -12.33 -9.26
N GLN A 99 9.36 -13.13 -9.67
CA GLN A 99 9.23 -14.49 -9.15
C GLN A 99 10.46 -15.34 -9.42
N ASP A 100 11.04 -15.18 -10.61
CA ASP A 100 12.25 -15.93 -10.96
C ASP A 100 13.39 -15.62 -10.01
N GLN A 101 13.54 -14.35 -9.67
CA GLN A 101 14.61 -13.93 -8.76
C GLN A 101 14.35 -14.44 -7.36
N MET A 102 13.09 -14.45 -6.94
CA MET A 102 12.75 -14.97 -5.63
C MET A 102 13.06 -16.45 -5.51
N ASP A 103 12.84 -17.20 -6.60
CA ASP A 103 13.20 -18.61 -6.61
C ASP A 103 14.71 -18.80 -6.47
N MET A 104 15.48 -17.92 -7.08
CA MET A 104 16.93 -17.99 -6.96
C MET A 104 17.40 -17.66 -5.55
N LEU A 105 16.69 -16.77 -4.87
CA LEU A 105 17.07 -16.40 -3.50
C LEU A 105 16.66 -17.45 -2.49
N ASN A 106 15.84 -18.41 -2.89
CA ASN A 106 15.39 -19.46 -2.00
C ASN A 106 15.54 -20.81 -2.70
N PRO A 107 16.78 -21.28 -2.82
CA PRO A 107 17.05 -22.51 -3.60
C PRO A 107 16.35 -23.74 -3.05
N GLN A 108 16.02 -23.77 -1.77
CA GLN A 108 15.33 -24.92 -1.22
C GLN A 108 13.92 -25.08 -1.73
N ALA A 109 13.32 -24.00 -2.21
CA ALA A 109 11.99 -24.05 -2.77
C ALA A 109 11.97 -24.79 -4.12
N LYS A 110 13.13 -25.01 -4.69
CA LYS A 110 13.23 -25.64 -6.01
C LYS A 110 13.46 -27.15 -5.97
N ALA A 111 13.69 -27.67 -4.83
CA ALA A 111 14.03 -29.09 -4.67
C ALA A 111 12.91 -30.06 -5.07
#